data_13064c2b455b5faca35a3f56a17a6939
#
_entry.id   13064c2b455b5faca35a3f56a17a6939
#
_cell.length_a   1.000
_cell.length_b   1.000
_cell.length_c   1.000
_cell.angle_alpha   90.00
_cell.angle_beta   90.00
_cell.angle_gamma   90.00
#
_symmetry.space_group_name_H-M   'P 1'
#
loop_
_entity.id
_entity.type
_entity.pdbx_description
1 polymer ?
#
loop_
_entity_poly.entity_id
_entity_poly.type
_entity_poly.pdbx_seq_one_letter_code
_entity_poly.pdbx_strand_id
1 'polypeptide(L)'
;MKKLFIIAALFMCMASGMYAQKYVTVDMEYILKNIPAYERANEQLNQQSKRWQGEIEELVQEAETLYKQYQSESPFLSDKQRVEREEGILAVEKAASELKRTYFGPQGELYKKRESLMAPIQEEIYNAVKDICELKKYTMVIDRSSAVSLIYSSPSIDISADVLTKLGYGD
;
A
#
# COMPACT_ATOMS: atom_id res chain seq x y z
N MET A 1 17.45 -51.80 -41.29
CA MET A 1 17.85 -51.65 -39.90
C MET A 1 18.44 -50.27 -39.59
N LYS A 2 19.44 -49.74 -40.36
CA LYS A 2 20.04 -48.40 -40.11
C LYS A 2 19.02 -47.26 -40.17
N LYS A 3 18.05 -47.28 -41.11
CA LYS A 3 17.00 -46.22 -41.21
C LYS A 3 16.04 -46.23 -40.00
N LEU A 4 15.76 -47.38 -39.44
CA LEU A 4 14.89 -47.49 -38.25
C LEU A 4 15.58 -46.91 -37.00
N PHE A 5 16.90 -47.11 -36.87
CA PHE A 5 17.70 -46.56 -35.78
C PHE A 5 17.79 -45.00 -35.84
N ILE A 6 17.87 -44.46 -37.03
CA ILE A 6 17.89 -42.99 -37.24
C ILE A 6 16.55 -42.36 -36.86
N ILE A 7 15.45 -43.02 -37.20
CA ILE A 7 14.08 -42.54 -36.84
C ILE A 7 13.88 -42.65 -35.33
N ALA A 8 14.31 -43.70 -34.68
CA ALA A 8 14.24 -43.87 -33.23
C ALA A 8 15.11 -42.83 -32.48
N ALA A 9 16.31 -42.54 -33.00
CA ALA A 9 17.20 -41.51 -32.45
C ALA A 9 16.59 -40.07 -32.60
N LEU A 10 15.94 -39.80 -33.73
CA LEU A 10 15.24 -38.52 -33.96
C LEU A 10 14.03 -38.34 -33.03
N PHE A 11 13.27 -39.42 -32.75
CA PHE A 11 12.17 -39.43 -31.80
C PHE A 11 12.65 -39.27 -30.34
N MET A 12 13.81 -39.80 -29.99
CA MET A 12 14.41 -39.63 -28.69
C MET A 12 14.94 -38.25 -28.41
N CYS A 13 15.40 -37.51 -29.46
CA CYS A 13 15.80 -36.11 -29.36
C CYS A 13 14.59 -35.17 -29.22
N MET A 14 13.39 -35.50 -29.69
CA MET A 14 12.17 -34.70 -29.50
C MET A 14 11.56 -34.84 -28.09
N ALA A 15 11.96 -35.81 -27.31
CA ALA A 15 11.57 -36.00 -25.91
C ALA A 15 12.36 -35.11 -24.94
N SER A 16 13.31 -34.31 -25.41
CA SER A 16 14.04 -33.33 -24.58
C SER A 16 13.09 -32.23 -24.13
N GLY A 17 12.52 -32.45 -22.95
CA GLY A 17 11.98 -31.49 -22.03
C GLY A 17 11.31 -30.22 -22.60
N MET A 18 10.07 -30.31 -23.02
CA MET A 18 9.19 -29.18 -22.95
C MET A 18 9.06 -28.81 -21.46
N TYR A 19 9.93 -27.97 -20.96
CA TYR A 19 9.70 -27.27 -19.70
C TYR A 19 8.49 -26.37 -19.90
N ALA A 20 7.30 -26.88 -19.64
CA ALA A 20 6.10 -26.05 -19.61
C ALA A 20 6.36 -24.93 -18.59
N GLN A 21 6.37 -23.70 -19.08
CA GLN A 21 6.46 -22.52 -18.21
C GLN A 21 5.28 -22.56 -17.23
N LYS A 22 5.60 -22.68 -15.97
CA LYS A 22 4.57 -22.77 -14.93
C LYS A 22 4.28 -21.38 -14.40
N TYR A 23 3.13 -20.84 -14.79
CA TYR A 23 2.61 -19.58 -14.27
C TYR A 23 1.67 -19.88 -13.10
N VAL A 24 1.73 -19.06 -12.08
CA VAL A 24 0.84 -19.13 -10.92
C VAL A 24 0.32 -17.75 -10.56
N THR A 25 -0.73 -17.72 -9.79
CA THR A 25 -1.31 -16.47 -9.27
C THR A 25 -1.24 -16.44 -7.75
N VAL A 26 -1.24 -15.24 -7.22
CA VAL A 26 -1.48 -14.94 -5.81
C VAL A 26 -2.59 -13.91 -5.70
N ASP A 27 -3.26 -13.87 -4.58
CA ASP A 27 -4.16 -12.80 -4.18
C ASP A 27 -3.50 -12.04 -3.02
N MET A 28 -2.85 -10.92 -3.37
CA MET A 28 -2.15 -10.12 -2.37
C MET A 28 -3.09 -9.52 -1.34
N GLU A 29 -4.33 -9.19 -1.72
CA GLU A 29 -5.32 -8.67 -0.78
C GLU A 29 -5.72 -9.74 0.25
N TYR A 30 -5.95 -10.97 -0.22
CA TYR A 30 -6.22 -12.11 0.65
C TYR A 30 -5.04 -12.41 1.58
N ILE A 31 -3.81 -12.44 1.05
CA ILE A 31 -2.60 -12.71 1.85
C ILE A 31 -2.44 -11.64 2.94
N LEU A 32 -2.50 -10.35 2.57
CA LEU A 32 -2.34 -9.24 3.51
C LEU A 32 -3.38 -9.27 4.64
N LYS A 33 -4.66 -9.54 4.32
CA LYS A 33 -5.75 -9.63 5.31
C LYS A 33 -5.54 -10.74 6.34
N ASN A 34 -4.80 -11.78 6.00
CA ASN A 34 -4.50 -12.90 6.91
C ASN A 34 -3.17 -12.74 7.65
N ILE A 35 -2.47 -11.61 7.50
CA ILE A 35 -1.23 -11.32 8.24
C ILE A 35 -1.53 -10.36 9.39
N PRO A 36 -1.42 -10.78 10.67
CA PRO A 36 -1.73 -9.93 11.82
C PRO A 36 -0.88 -8.65 11.90
N ALA A 37 0.32 -8.65 11.33
CA ALA A 37 1.17 -7.46 11.24
C ALA A 37 0.56 -6.37 10.34
N TYR A 38 -0.15 -6.76 9.27
CA TYR A 38 -0.84 -5.85 8.38
C TYR A 38 -2.02 -5.15 9.09
N GLU A 39 -2.81 -5.88 9.86
CA GLU A 39 -3.91 -5.32 10.66
C GLU A 39 -3.37 -4.30 11.68
N ARG A 40 -2.34 -4.68 12.43
CA ARG A 40 -1.68 -3.76 13.39
C ARG A 40 -1.12 -2.51 12.71
N ALA A 41 -0.52 -2.65 11.53
CA ALA A 41 0.00 -1.53 10.76
C ALA A 41 -1.12 -0.57 10.33
N ASN A 42 -2.25 -1.09 9.85
CA ASN A 42 -3.42 -0.29 9.48
C ASN A 42 -4.03 0.41 10.70
N GLU A 43 -4.11 -0.26 11.84
CA GLU A 43 -4.60 0.35 13.07
C GLU A 43 -3.70 1.51 13.53
N GLN A 44 -2.37 1.34 13.51
CA GLN A 44 -1.42 2.41 13.81
C GLN A 44 -1.57 3.60 12.85
N LEU A 45 -1.76 3.35 11.55
CA LEU A 45 -1.99 4.40 10.56
C LEU A 45 -3.29 5.15 10.83
N ASN A 46 -4.36 4.44 11.17
CA ASN A 46 -5.65 5.04 11.50
C ASN A 46 -5.58 5.91 12.76
N GLN A 47 -4.92 5.41 13.80
CA GLN A 47 -4.72 6.17 15.04
C GLN A 47 -3.90 7.44 14.79
N GLN A 48 -2.81 7.32 14.04
CA GLN A 48 -1.96 8.46 13.71
C GLN A 48 -2.70 9.48 12.83
N SER A 49 -3.47 9.01 11.83
CA SER A 49 -4.31 9.88 10.98
C SER A 49 -5.33 10.67 11.80
N LYS A 50 -6.04 10.00 12.72
CA LYS A 50 -7.00 10.67 13.62
C LYS A 50 -6.34 11.72 14.50
N ARG A 51 -5.16 11.42 15.04
CA ARG A 51 -4.40 12.38 15.85
C ARG A 51 -4.05 13.62 15.05
N TRP A 52 -3.47 13.45 13.85
CA TRP A 52 -3.11 14.57 12.99
C TRP A 52 -4.32 15.36 12.49
N GLN A 53 -5.46 14.70 12.24
CA GLN A 53 -6.71 15.39 11.94
C GLN A 53 -7.16 16.27 13.11
N GLY A 54 -7.04 15.79 14.34
CA GLY A 54 -7.34 16.59 15.54
C GLY A 54 -6.45 17.81 15.66
N GLU A 55 -5.13 17.68 15.45
CA GLU A 55 -4.19 18.82 15.50
C GLU A 55 -4.53 19.90 14.45
N ILE A 56 -4.98 19.50 13.26
CA ILE A 56 -5.42 20.45 12.24
C ILE A 56 -6.75 21.11 12.63
N GLU A 57 -7.69 20.32 13.15
CA GLU A 57 -9.01 20.79 13.58
C GLU A 57 -8.90 21.84 14.70
N GLU A 58 -7.97 21.66 15.63
CA GLU A 58 -7.69 22.65 16.68
C GLU A 58 -7.30 24.00 16.10
N LEU A 59 -6.42 24.03 15.09
CA LEU A 59 -6.03 25.27 14.40
C LEU A 59 -7.20 25.89 13.61
N VAL A 60 -8.01 25.07 12.96
CA VAL A 60 -9.19 25.55 12.24
C VAL A 60 -10.19 26.20 13.21
N GLN A 61 -10.44 25.56 14.36
CA GLN A 61 -11.33 26.11 15.39
C GLN A 61 -10.76 27.39 16.03
N GLU A 62 -9.45 27.46 16.20
CA GLU A 62 -8.77 28.67 16.65
C GLU A 62 -8.98 29.82 15.65
N ALA A 63 -8.75 29.60 14.37
CA ALA A 63 -8.97 30.57 13.31
C ALA A 63 -10.44 31.05 13.27
N GLU A 64 -11.40 30.12 13.37
CA GLU A 64 -12.83 30.49 13.43
C GLU A 64 -13.16 31.34 14.68
N THR A 65 -12.56 31.05 15.81
CA THR A 65 -12.74 31.77 17.04
C THR A 65 -12.22 33.22 16.91
N LEU A 66 -10.99 33.35 16.41
CA LEU A 66 -10.36 34.63 16.13
C LEU A 66 -11.18 35.46 15.13
N TYR A 67 -11.72 34.83 14.09
CA TYR A 67 -12.56 35.48 13.10
C TYR A 67 -13.89 36.00 13.71
N LYS A 68 -14.55 35.18 14.54
CA LYS A 68 -15.79 35.61 15.26
C LYS A 68 -15.51 36.77 16.19
N GLN A 69 -14.38 36.75 16.91
CA GLN A 69 -13.95 37.86 17.76
C GLN A 69 -13.70 39.13 16.92
N TYR A 70 -12.96 38.99 15.82
CA TYR A 70 -12.71 40.09 14.90
C TYR A 70 -14.00 40.72 14.36
N GLN A 71 -14.95 39.88 13.95
CA GLN A 71 -16.26 40.41 13.47
C GLN A 71 -16.97 41.25 14.52
N SER A 72 -16.96 40.87 15.80
CA SER A 72 -17.61 41.58 16.88
C SER A 72 -16.86 42.86 17.30
N GLU A 73 -15.54 42.88 17.23
CA GLU A 73 -14.68 43.98 17.64
C GLU A 73 -14.44 44.99 16.50
N SER A 74 -14.53 44.57 15.25
CA SER A 74 -14.16 45.35 14.05
C SER A 74 -14.73 46.78 14.01
N PRO A 75 -16.00 47.06 14.44
CA PRO A 75 -16.52 48.42 14.46
C PRO A 75 -15.78 49.38 15.39
N PHE A 76 -15.06 48.84 16.38
CA PHE A 76 -14.38 49.60 17.42
C PHE A 76 -12.85 49.64 17.22
N LEU A 77 -12.33 48.92 16.23
CA LEU A 77 -10.89 48.84 15.97
C LEU A 77 -10.42 49.97 15.05
N SER A 78 -9.23 50.47 15.31
CA SER A 78 -8.51 51.34 14.36
C SER A 78 -8.04 50.50 13.15
N ASP A 79 -7.72 51.17 12.03
CA ASP A 79 -7.27 50.49 10.81
C ASP A 79 -6.02 49.61 11.05
N LYS A 80 -5.09 50.08 11.87
CA LYS A 80 -3.89 49.29 12.26
C LYS A 80 -4.27 48.02 13.02
N GLN A 81 -5.18 48.15 13.98
CA GLN A 81 -5.61 46.98 14.77
C GLN A 81 -6.40 45.98 13.91
N ARG A 82 -7.16 46.42 12.93
CA ARG A 82 -7.85 45.53 11.99
C ARG A 82 -6.86 44.69 11.21
N VAL A 83 -5.84 45.35 10.62
CA VAL A 83 -4.77 44.67 9.88
C VAL A 83 -4.07 43.64 10.78
N GLU A 84 -3.69 44.00 12.01
CA GLU A 84 -3.04 43.08 12.95
C GLU A 84 -3.91 41.84 13.27
N ARG A 85 -5.24 42.04 13.42
CA ARG A 85 -6.18 40.94 13.66
C ARG A 85 -6.32 40.02 12.44
N GLU A 86 -6.46 40.63 11.24
CA GLU A 86 -6.55 39.87 9.99
C GLU A 86 -5.30 39.08 9.70
N GLU A 87 -4.12 39.68 9.91
CA GLU A 87 -2.83 38.95 9.78
C GLU A 87 -2.72 37.78 10.77
N GLY A 88 -3.19 37.93 12.02
CA GLY A 88 -3.25 36.90 13.01
C GLY A 88 -4.13 35.72 12.57
N ILE A 89 -5.31 35.98 12.05
CA ILE A 89 -6.24 34.98 11.53
C ILE A 89 -5.59 34.21 10.36
N LEU A 90 -5.07 34.96 9.37
CA LEU A 90 -4.40 34.39 8.21
C LEU A 90 -3.20 33.52 8.58
N ALA A 91 -2.46 33.90 9.63
CA ALA A 91 -1.32 33.11 10.11
C ALA A 91 -1.76 31.75 10.63
N VAL A 92 -2.86 31.68 11.40
CA VAL A 92 -3.40 30.40 11.91
C VAL A 92 -3.98 29.53 10.80
N GLU A 93 -4.74 30.14 9.86
CA GLU A 93 -5.28 29.42 8.68
C GLU A 93 -4.15 28.84 7.82
N LYS A 94 -3.08 29.62 7.62
CA LYS A 94 -1.89 29.18 6.89
C LYS A 94 -1.19 28.02 7.62
N ALA A 95 -1.05 28.10 8.94
CA ALA A 95 -0.47 27.03 9.75
C ALA A 95 -1.30 25.73 9.62
N ALA A 96 -2.62 25.80 9.69
CA ALA A 96 -3.51 24.65 9.49
C ALA A 96 -3.33 24.02 8.10
N SER A 97 -3.25 24.85 7.06
CA SER A 97 -3.05 24.42 5.68
C SER A 97 -1.68 23.76 5.47
N GLU A 98 -0.63 24.35 6.02
CA GLU A 98 0.73 23.79 5.96
C GLU A 98 0.82 22.46 6.71
N LEU A 99 0.22 22.36 7.89
CA LEU A 99 0.17 21.13 8.66
C LEU A 99 -0.58 20.03 7.91
N LYS A 100 -1.73 20.35 7.31
CA LYS A 100 -2.49 19.44 6.45
C LYS A 100 -1.64 18.92 5.28
N ARG A 101 -0.89 19.79 4.63
CA ARG A 101 0.00 19.41 3.52
C ARG A 101 1.14 18.53 4.01
N THR A 102 1.71 18.83 5.17
CA THR A 102 2.81 18.06 5.77
C THR A 102 2.36 16.65 6.12
N TYR A 103 1.18 16.50 6.72
CA TYR A 103 0.70 15.19 7.16
C TYR A 103 0.07 14.38 6.03
N PHE A 104 -0.77 15.00 5.19
CA PHE A 104 -1.63 14.32 4.22
C PHE A 104 -1.29 14.62 2.75
N GLY A 105 -0.26 15.40 2.49
CA GLY A 105 0.21 15.67 1.13
C GLY A 105 0.70 14.40 0.42
N PRO A 106 0.95 14.45 -0.91
CA PRO A 106 1.32 13.30 -1.73
C PRO A 106 2.54 12.51 -1.24
N GLN A 107 3.48 13.16 -0.55
CA GLN A 107 4.64 12.54 0.10
C GLN A 107 4.72 12.96 1.58
N GLY A 108 3.56 13.19 2.17
CA GLY A 108 3.42 13.61 3.56
C GLY A 108 3.80 12.50 4.56
N GLU A 109 3.72 12.85 5.84
CA GLU A 109 4.14 11.94 6.91
C GLU A 109 3.27 10.66 6.96
N LEU A 110 1.98 10.73 6.60
CA LEU A 110 1.12 9.55 6.56
C LEU A 110 1.58 8.57 5.47
N TYR A 111 1.98 9.08 4.30
CA TYR A 111 2.52 8.26 3.22
C TYR A 111 3.81 7.56 3.66
N LYS A 112 4.77 8.32 4.20
CA LYS A 112 6.05 7.78 4.70
C LYS A 112 5.85 6.73 5.79
N LYS A 113 4.93 7.02 6.73
CA LYS A 113 4.58 6.08 7.80
C LYS A 113 4.00 4.79 7.24
N ARG A 114 3.11 4.89 6.23
CA ARG A 114 2.55 3.72 5.54
C ARG A 114 3.66 2.90 4.88
N GLU A 115 4.54 3.51 4.11
CA GLU A 115 5.65 2.81 3.47
C GLU A 115 6.52 2.09 4.50
N SER A 116 6.91 2.77 5.57
CA SER A 116 7.75 2.18 6.61
C SER A 116 7.12 0.98 7.32
N LEU A 117 5.79 0.95 7.45
CA LEU A 117 5.06 -0.16 8.06
C LEU A 117 4.79 -1.31 7.08
N MET A 118 4.56 -0.99 5.79
CA MET A 118 4.20 -1.97 4.78
C MET A 118 5.42 -2.65 4.14
N ALA A 119 6.54 -1.93 3.99
CA ALA A 119 7.72 -2.47 3.33
C ALA A 119 8.23 -3.80 3.93
N PRO A 120 8.38 -3.97 5.25
CA PRO A 120 8.82 -5.24 5.82
C PRO A 120 7.82 -6.37 5.56
N ILE A 121 6.51 -6.10 5.61
CA ILE A 121 5.47 -7.10 5.35
C ILE A 121 5.53 -7.56 3.89
N GLN A 122 5.69 -6.62 2.96
CA GLN A 122 5.81 -6.93 1.53
C GLN A 122 7.09 -7.72 1.24
N GLU A 123 8.18 -7.40 1.91
CA GLU A 123 9.45 -8.13 1.78
C GLU A 123 9.32 -9.58 2.27
N GLU A 124 8.67 -9.82 3.41
CA GLU A 124 8.39 -11.17 3.91
C GLU A 124 7.55 -11.98 2.93
N ILE A 125 6.48 -11.39 2.37
CA ILE A 125 5.64 -12.03 1.36
C ILE A 125 6.46 -12.34 0.10
N TYR A 126 7.24 -11.38 -0.38
CA TYR A 126 8.07 -11.56 -1.57
C TYR A 126 9.06 -12.73 -1.38
N ASN A 127 9.72 -12.80 -0.24
CA ASN A 127 10.66 -13.87 0.07
C ASN A 127 9.97 -15.24 0.13
N ALA A 128 8.79 -15.32 0.75
CA ALA A 128 7.99 -16.55 0.79
C ALA A 128 7.57 -17.00 -0.62
N VAL A 129 7.09 -16.08 -1.46
CA VAL A 129 6.75 -16.35 -2.86
C VAL A 129 7.95 -16.81 -3.65
N LYS A 130 9.10 -16.15 -3.49
CA LYS A 130 10.36 -16.51 -4.16
C LYS A 130 10.80 -17.92 -3.81
N ASP A 131 10.82 -18.27 -2.52
CA ASP A 131 11.18 -19.60 -2.05
C ASP A 131 10.28 -20.70 -2.67
N ILE A 132 8.96 -20.45 -2.71
CA ILE A 132 8.00 -21.38 -3.32
C ILE A 132 8.27 -21.53 -4.82
N CYS A 133 8.55 -20.41 -5.52
CA CYS A 133 8.87 -20.43 -6.93
C CYS A 133 10.14 -21.22 -7.24
N GLU A 134 11.19 -21.02 -6.46
CA GLU A 134 12.44 -21.75 -6.61
C GLU A 134 12.28 -23.27 -6.38
N LEU A 135 11.50 -23.63 -5.35
CA LEU A 135 11.24 -25.03 -5.00
C LEU A 135 10.37 -25.73 -6.08
N LYS A 136 9.27 -25.09 -6.49
CA LYS A 136 8.27 -25.68 -7.42
C LYS A 136 8.57 -25.40 -8.89
N LYS A 137 9.64 -24.66 -9.18
CA LYS A 137 10.07 -24.24 -10.54
C LYS A 137 8.98 -23.44 -11.27
N TYR A 138 8.36 -22.54 -10.56
CA TYR A 138 7.48 -21.56 -11.18
C TYR A 138 8.29 -20.45 -11.87
N THR A 139 7.82 -20.00 -13.03
CA THR A 139 8.55 -19.03 -13.86
C THR A 139 8.04 -17.61 -13.65
N MET A 140 6.77 -17.47 -13.30
CA MET A 140 6.10 -16.17 -13.09
C MET A 140 4.97 -16.30 -12.09
N VAL A 141 4.83 -15.28 -11.27
CA VAL A 141 3.70 -15.10 -10.33
C VAL A 141 2.98 -13.81 -10.69
N ILE A 142 1.67 -13.85 -10.78
CA ILE A 142 0.82 -12.69 -11.09
C ILE A 142 -0.08 -12.44 -9.89
N ASP A 143 -0.07 -11.22 -9.39
CA ASP A 143 -1.05 -10.80 -8.39
C ASP A 143 -2.41 -10.55 -9.05
N ARG A 144 -3.35 -11.44 -8.80
CA ARG A 144 -4.70 -11.35 -9.38
C ARG A 144 -5.57 -10.24 -8.77
N SER A 145 -5.23 -9.78 -7.56
CA SER A 145 -6.00 -8.71 -6.89
C SER A 145 -5.74 -7.34 -7.51
N SER A 146 -4.56 -7.12 -8.10
CA SER A 146 -4.15 -5.85 -8.73
C SER A 146 -4.06 -5.90 -10.25
N ALA A 147 -4.14 -7.08 -10.87
CA ALA A 147 -3.97 -7.27 -12.31
C ALA A 147 -5.24 -6.89 -13.10
N VAL A 148 -5.34 -5.63 -13.52
CA VAL A 148 -6.48 -5.10 -14.30
C VAL A 148 -6.73 -5.88 -15.60
N SER A 149 -5.71 -6.49 -16.18
CA SER A 149 -5.77 -7.22 -17.47
C SER A 149 -6.05 -8.72 -17.30
N LEU A 150 -6.13 -9.23 -16.08
CA LEU A 150 -6.38 -10.66 -15.84
C LEU A 150 -7.89 -10.91 -15.77
N ILE A 151 -8.43 -11.48 -16.83
CA ILE A 151 -9.88 -11.77 -16.94
C ILE A 151 -10.26 -13.04 -16.17
N TYR A 152 -9.37 -14.04 -16.18
CA TYR A 152 -9.60 -15.35 -15.54
C TYR A 152 -8.28 -16.00 -15.11
N SER A 153 -8.28 -16.61 -13.94
CA SER A 153 -7.26 -17.56 -13.50
C SER A 153 -7.93 -18.77 -12.84
N SER A 154 -7.45 -19.97 -13.12
CA SER A 154 -7.94 -21.17 -12.45
C SER A 154 -7.56 -21.14 -10.97
N PRO A 155 -8.44 -21.52 -10.03
CA PRO A 155 -8.08 -21.68 -8.62
C PRO A 155 -6.93 -22.67 -8.40
N SER A 156 -6.73 -23.62 -9.31
CA SER A 156 -5.66 -24.62 -9.23
C SER A 156 -4.23 -24.06 -9.36
N ILE A 157 -4.10 -22.83 -9.89
CA ILE A 157 -2.80 -22.14 -10.02
C ILE A 157 -2.62 -21.03 -8.97
N ASP A 158 -3.58 -20.85 -8.08
CA ASP A 158 -3.49 -19.90 -6.96
C ASP A 158 -2.67 -20.52 -5.83
N ILE A 159 -1.59 -19.85 -5.46
CA ILE A 159 -0.68 -20.29 -4.40
C ILE A 159 -0.77 -19.45 -3.12
N SER A 160 -1.82 -18.62 -2.99
CA SER A 160 -1.98 -17.71 -1.83
C SER A 160 -1.98 -18.44 -0.48
N ALA A 161 -2.64 -19.59 -0.41
CA ALA A 161 -2.65 -20.43 0.80
C ALA A 161 -1.26 -21.02 1.10
N ASP A 162 -0.51 -21.44 0.07
CA ASP A 162 0.85 -21.93 0.22
C ASP A 162 1.78 -20.83 0.78
N VAL A 163 1.58 -19.58 0.32
CA VAL A 163 2.31 -18.40 0.80
C VAL A 163 2.01 -18.14 2.29
N LEU A 164 0.74 -18.16 2.68
CA LEU A 164 0.34 -18.00 4.08
C LEU A 164 0.90 -19.12 4.96
N THR A 165 0.86 -20.36 4.51
CA THR A 165 1.46 -21.49 5.22
C THR A 165 2.97 -21.31 5.40
N LYS A 166 3.67 -20.85 4.36
CA LYS A 166 5.10 -20.55 4.40
C LYS A 166 5.45 -19.45 5.38
N LEU A 167 4.57 -18.44 5.50
CA LEU A 167 4.70 -17.33 6.46
C LEU A 167 4.30 -17.70 7.90
N GLY A 168 3.72 -18.91 8.11
CA GLY A 168 3.26 -19.39 9.42
C GLY A 168 1.85 -18.91 9.79
N TYR A 169 1.06 -18.46 8.81
CA TYR A 169 -0.33 -17.98 8.97
C TYR A 169 -1.34 -18.88 8.24
N GLY A 170 -0.92 -20.01 7.70
CA GLY A 170 -1.81 -21.03 7.12
C GLY A 170 -2.46 -21.90 8.20
N ASP A 171 -3.70 -22.35 7.94
CA ASP A 171 -4.41 -23.37 8.73
C ASP A 171 -3.76 -24.74 8.60
#